data_f0d6a54d60ee8f66bafe139d1240fcc9
#
_entry.id   f0d6a54d60ee8f66bafe139d1240fcc9
#
_cell.length_a   1.000
_cell.length_b   1.000
_cell.length_c   1.000
_cell.angle_alpha   90.00
_cell.angle_beta   90.00
_cell.angle_gamma   90.00
#
_symmetry.space_group_name_H-M   'P 1'
#
loop_
_entity.id
_entity.type
_entity.pdbx_description
1 polymer ?
#
loop_
_entity_poly.entity_id
_entity_poly.type
_entity_poly.pdbx_seq_one_letter_code
_entity_poly.pdbx_strand_id
1 'polypeptide(L)'
;DGLIIKDDVFIGPNVTFTNDMNPRSKNVDYNLVSTTIKKGASIGANATILAGNEIGEYAMIGAGSVVTKTIGKNELWVGNPAKHSGYITNEGVLLDMNLVSKETGKQYAFLNSELREND
;
A
#
# COMPACT_ATOMS: atom_id res chain seq x y z
N ASP A 1 11.84 -14.38 -4.46
CA ASP A 1 12.67 -14.37 -3.28
C ASP A 1 12.43 -13.10 -2.49
N GLY A 2 11.86 -13.21 -1.32
CA GLY A 2 11.62 -12.06 -0.47
C GLY A 2 10.36 -11.29 -0.82
N LEU A 3 9.55 -11.76 -1.75
CA LEU A 3 8.25 -11.16 -2.04
C LEU A 3 7.15 -12.12 -1.59
N ILE A 4 6.31 -11.65 -0.68
CA ILE A 4 5.19 -12.42 -0.15
C ILE A 4 3.91 -11.70 -0.52
N ILE A 5 3.03 -12.37 -1.26
CA ILE A 5 1.75 -11.80 -1.68
C ILE A 5 0.64 -12.65 -1.06
N LYS A 6 -0.20 -12.01 -0.26
CA LYS A 6 -1.30 -12.67 0.42
C LYS A 6 -2.53 -12.75 -0.49
N ASP A 7 -3.67 -13.16 0.08
CA ASP A 7 -4.89 -13.40 -0.69
C ASP A 7 -5.54 -12.11 -1.19
N ASP A 8 -6.23 -12.22 -2.31
CA ASP A 8 -7.07 -11.15 -2.87
C ASP A 8 -6.33 -9.85 -3.18
N VAL A 9 -5.02 -9.96 -3.45
CA VAL A 9 -4.21 -8.80 -3.84
C VAL A 9 -4.37 -8.55 -5.34
N PHE A 10 -4.58 -7.29 -5.70
CA PHE A 10 -4.57 -6.88 -7.10
C PHE A 10 -3.26 -6.17 -7.41
N ILE A 11 -2.57 -6.62 -8.44
CA ILE A 11 -1.33 -5.97 -8.91
C ILE A 11 -1.51 -5.60 -10.36
N GLY A 12 -1.49 -4.30 -10.64
CA GLY A 12 -1.60 -3.79 -12.00
C GLY A 12 -0.38 -4.14 -12.86
N PRO A 13 -0.48 -3.88 -14.17
CA PRO A 13 0.63 -4.19 -15.08
C PRO A 13 1.86 -3.34 -14.80
N ASN A 14 3.02 -3.90 -15.08
CA ASN A 14 4.31 -3.21 -14.98
C ASN A 14 4.66 -2.72 -13.58
N VAL A 15 4.14 -3.36 -12.55
CA VAL A 15 4.56 -3.08 -11.18
C VAL A 15 5.93 -3.71 -10.95
N THR A 16 6.82 -2.95 -10.35
CA THR A 16 8.19 -3.39 -10.08
C THR A 16 8.40 -3.51 -8.57
N PHE A 17 8.89 -4.67 -8.14
CA PHE A 17 9.34 -4.88 -6.77
C PHE A 17 10.86 -4.93 -6.80
N THR A 18 11.51 -4.00 -6.10
CA THR A 18 12.97 -3.99 -6.15
C THR A 18 13.55 -5.07 -5.24
N ASN A 19 14.71 -5.58 -5.64
CA ASN A 19 15.48 -6.51 -4.82
C ASN A 19 16.75 -5.85 -4.30
N ASP A 20 16.97 -4.61 -4.66
CA ASP A 20 18.21 -3.95 -4.36
C ASP A 20 18.21 -3.49 -2.92
N MET A 21 19.06 -4.12 -2.15
CA MET A 21 19.14 -3.90 -0.73
C MET A 21 20.35 -3.11 -0.32
N ASN A 22 21.06 -2.54 -1.19
CA ASN A 22 22.27 -1.78 -0.96
C ASN A 22 23.42 -2.38 -1.76
N PRO A 23 23.57 -2.00 -3.02
CA PRO A 23 24.58 -2.56 -3.89
C PRO A 23 26.00 -2.27 -3.42
N ARG A 24 26.15 -1.40 -2.40
CA ARG A 24 27.45 -1.05 -1.84
C ARG A 24 27.79 -1.86 -0.61
N SER A 25 26.85 -2.66 -0.13
CA SER A 25 27.12 -3.46 1.04
C SER A 25 27.96 -4.66 0.64
N LYS A 26 29.18 -4.69 1.12
CA LYS A 26 30.06 -5.83 0.96
C LYS A 26 29.80 -6.87 2.07
N ASN A 27 28.79 -6.65 2.88
CA ASN A 27 28.45 -7.59 3.91
C ASN A 27 27.78 -8.80 3.28
N VAL A 28 28.36 -9.92 3.56
CA VAL A 28 27.90 -11.21 3.04
C VAL A 28 26.59 -11.64 3.68
N ASP A 29 26.17 -10.98 4.74
CA ASP A 29 24.89 -11.22 5.35
C ASP A 29 23.80 -10.54 4.52
N TYR A 30 23.45 -11.20 3.46
CA TYR A 30 22.26 -10.84 2.73
C TYR A 30 21.05 -11.20 3.58
N ASN A 31 20.73 -10.34 4.52
CA ASN A 31 19.41 -10.39 5.08
C ASN A 31 18.47 -9.96 3.98
N LEU A 32 17.92 -10.94 3.30
CA LEU A 32 16.89 -10.68 2.30
C LEU A 32 15.72 -10.08 3.03
N VAL A 33 15.56 -8.77 2.88
CA VAL A 33 14.45 -8.07 3.49
C VAL A 33 13.21 -8.40 2.68
N SER A 34 12.25 -9.04 3.33
CA SER A 34 10.99 -9.44 2.70
C SER A 34 10.12 -8.23 2.41
N THR A 35 9.51 -8.23 1.25
CA THR A 35 8.44 -7.30 0.89
C THR A 35 7.14 -8.07 0.99
N THR A 36 6.19 -7.59 1.78
CA THR A 36 4.93 -8.29 2.00
C THR A 36 3.76 -7.43 1.53
N ILE A 37 2.93 -8.01 0.67
CA ILE A 37 1.69 -7.37 0.23
C ILE A 37 0.55 -8.12 0.92
N LYS A 38 -0.13 -7.43 1.82
CA LYS A 38 -1.12 -8.06 2.68
C LYS A 38 -2.47 -8.18 1.97
N LYS A 39 -3.35 -8.97 2.57
CA LYS A 39 -4.64 -9.32 2.00
C LYS A 39 -5.40 -8.10 1.49
N GLY A 40 -5.96 -8.23 0.30
CA GLY A 40 -6.87 -7.24 -0.26
C GLY A 40 -6.23 -5.95 -0.75
N ALA A 41 -4.91 -5.81 -0.65
CA ALA A 41 -4.23 -4.60 -1.12
C ALA A 41 -4.30 -4.49 -2.64
N SER A 42 -4.26 -3.26 -3.14
CA SER A 42 -4.28 -2.97 -4.58
C SER A 42 -3.08 -2.11 -4.94
N ILE A 43 -2.35 -2.51 -5.97
CA ILE A 43 -1.20 -1.75 -6.45
C ILE A 43 -1.46 -1.33 -7.89
N GLY A 44 -1.51 -0.03 -8.13
CA GLY A 44 -1.79 0.51 -9.45
C GLY A 44 -0.68 0.27 -10.45
N ALA A 45 -1.03 0.35 -11.73
CA ALA A 45 -0.10 0.10 -12.83
C ALA A 45 1.16 0.96 -12.73
N ASN A 46 2.29 0.39 -13.09
CA ASN A 46 3.58 1.08 -13.16
C ASN A 46 4.11 1.59 -11.81
N ALA A 47 3.56 1.11 -10.70
CA ALA A 47 4.10 1.47 -9.38
C ALA A 47 5.41 0.72 -9.13
N THR A 48 6.24 1.30 -8.27
CA THR A 48 7.50 0.69 -7.84
C THR A 48 7.48 0.57 -6.33
N ILE A 49 7.73 -0.62 -5.82
CA ILE A 49 7.73 -0.89 -4.39
C ILE A 49 9.15 -1.24 -3.97
N LEU A 50 9.75 -0.40 -3.13
CA LEU A 50 11.10 -0.66 -2.64
C LEU A 50 11.09 -1.82 -1.65
N ALA A 51 12.13 -2.66 -1.76
CA ALA A 51 12.28 -3.86 -0.93
C ALA A 51 12.20 -3.52 0.56
N GLY A 52 11.67 -4.46 1.32
CA GLY A 52 11.61 -4.35 2.78
C GLY A 52 10.40 -3.64 3.33
N ASN A 53 9.52 -3.16 2.46
CA ASN A 53 8.32 -2.48 2.91
C ASN A 53 7.13 -3.44 2.92
N GLU A 54 6.16 -3.13 3.76
CA GLU A 54 4.89 -3.84 3.78
C GLU A 54 3.80 -2.96 3.20
N ILE A 55 2.90 -3.55 2.45
CA ILE A 55 1.68 -2.90 2.01
C ILE A 55 0.55 -3.50 2.82
N GLY A 56 -0.07 -2.69 3.65
CA GLY A 56 -1.07 -3.13 4.62
C GLY A 56 -2.34 -3.68 3.99
N GLU A 57 -3.12 -4.38 4.81
CA GLU A 57 -4.38 -4.98 4.35
C GLU A 57 -5.29 -3.91 3.75
N TYR A 58 -5.82 -4.21 2.58
CA TYR A 58 -6.77 -3.36 1.84
C TYR A 58 -6.23 -1.96 1.50
N ALA A 59 -4.92 -1.74 1.65
CA ALA A 59 -4.30 -0.49 1.24
C ALA A 59 -4.32 -0.35 -0.29
N MET A 60 -4.22 0.89 -0.75
CA MET A 60 -4.20 1.17 -2.19
C MET A 60 -3.01 2.05 -2.54
N ILE A 61 -2.28 1.64 -3.55
CA ILE A 61 -1.17 2.40 -4.12
C ILE A 61 -1.60 2.90 -5.49
N GLY A 62 -1.55 4.21 -5.69
CA GLY A 62 -1.93 4.81 -6.97
C GLY A 62 -0.98 4.45 -8.08
N ALA A 63 -1.47 4.49 -9.32
CA ALA A 63 -0.67 4.18 -10.51
C ALA A 63 0.56 5.09 -10.57
N GLY A 64 1.70 4.54 -11.00
CA GLY A 64 2.94 5.27 -11.17
C GLY A 64 3.62 5.70 -9.88
N SER A 65 3.12 5.31 -8.73
CA SER A 65 3.69 5.70 -7.43
C SER A 65 4.98 4.96 -7.13
N VAL A 66 5.83 5.58 -6.32
CA VAL A 66 7.07 4.95 -5.85
C VAL A 66 6.99 4.85 -4.32
N VAL A 67 6.81 3.64 -3.84
CA VAL A 67 6.63 3.37 -2.40
C VAL A 67 7.98 3.16 -1.76
N THR A 68 8.32 4.05 -0.83
CA THR A 68 9.61 4.01 -0.11
C THR A 68 9.44 3.71 1.38
N LYS A 69 8.21 3.56 1.85
CA LYS A 69 7.89 3.32 3.26
C LYS A 69 6.81 2.27 3.37
N THR A 70 6.72 1.65 4.52
CA THR A 70 5.62 0.74 4.82
C THR A 70 4.29 1.49 4.85
N ILE A 71 3.29 0.90 4.23
CA ILE A 71 1.95 1.46 4.09
C ILE A 71 1.02 0.76 5.07
N GLY A 72 0.26 1.52 5.82
CA GLY A 72 -0.65 0.96 6.82
C GLY A 72 -1.96 0.44 6.22
N LYS A 73 -2.68 -0.29 7.05
CA LYS A 73 -3.98 -0.87 6.69
C LYS A 73 -4.95 0.21 6.22
N ASN A 74 -5.62 -0.03 5.11
CA ASN A 74 -6.66 0.85 4.54
C ASN A 74 -6.15 2.23 4.15
N GLU A 75 -4.85 2.40 3.99
CA GLU A 75 -4.30 3.69 3.57
C GLU A 75 -4.19 3.77 2.05
N LEU A 76 -4.41 4.98 1.54
CA LEU A 76 -4.20 5.31 0.14
C LEU A 76 -2.94 6.17 0.04
N TRP A 77 -1.98 5.71 -0.77
CA TRP A 77 -0.73 6.44 -1.00
C TRP A 77 -0.53 6.65 -2.50
N VAL A 78 -0.09 7.85 -2.86
CA VAL A 78 0.06 8.24 -4.26
C VAL A 78 1.31 9.11 -4.40
N GLY A 79 1.97 9.02 -5.53
CA GLY A 79 3.04 9.94 -5.93
C GLY A 79 4.43 9.32 -5.93
N ASN A 80 5.41 10.15 -6.24
CA ASN A 80 6.82 9.78 -6.27
C ASN A 80 7.65 10.86 -5.55
N PRO A 81 8.15 10.61 -4.33
CA PRO A 81 7.82 9.45 -3.51
C PRO A 81 6.36 9.44 -3.10
N ALA A 82 5.81 8.25 -2.90
CA ALA A 82 4.42 8.12 -2.49
C ALA A 82 4.18 8.75 -1.12
N LYS A 83 3.05 9.42 -0.97
CA LYS A 83 2.64 10.04 0.27
C LYS A 83 1.24 9.60 0.65
N HIS A 84 1.01 9.53 1.95
CA HIS A 84 -0.30 9.19 2.48
C HIS A 84 -1.31 10.26 2.05
N SER A 85 -2.29 9.88 1.24
CA SER A 85 -3.19 10.81 0.56
C SER A 85 -4.64 10.63 0.96
N GLY A 86 -4.96 9.59 1.68
CA GLY A 86 -6.32 9.30 2.11
C GLY A 86 -6.42 7.87 2.59
N TYR A 87 -7.64 7.33 2.54
CA TYR A 87 -7.94 5.99 2.99
C TYR A 87 -8.86 5.30 1.99
N ILE A 88 -9.00 4.00 2.15
CA ILE A 88 -9.90 3.20 1.32
C ILE A 88 -10.55 2.13 2.20
N THR A 89 -11.86 1.97 2.07
CA THR A 89 -12.56 0.94 2.82
C THR A 89 -12.28 -0.44 2.21
N ASN A 90 -12.59 -1.50 2.95
CA ASN A 90 -12.45 -2.87 2.42
C ASN A 90 -13.31 -3.07 1.17
N GLU A 91 -14.40 -2.31 1.02
CA GLU A 91 -15.30 -2.39 -0.14
C GLU A 91 -14.86 -1.50 -1.29
N GLY A 92 -13.79 -0.73 -1.11
CA GLY A 92 -13.24 0.08 -2.20
C GLY A 92 -13.70 1.55 -2.23
N VAL A 93 -14.31 2.04 -1.17
CA VAL A 93 -14.72 3.46 -1.10
C VAL A 93 -13.51 4.31 -0.74
N LEU A 94 -13.22 5.30 -1.59
CA LEU A 94 -12.09 6.20 -1.37
C LEU A 94 -12.48 7.33 -0.43
N LEU A 95 -11.64 7.56 0.57
CA LEU A 95 -11.84 8.59 1.57
C LEU A 95 -10.67 9.58 1.56
N ASP A 96 -10.93 10.82 1.92
CA ASP A 96 -9.85 11.78 2.10
C ASP A 96 -9.15 11.55 3.46
N MET A 97 -8.23 12.44 3.82
CA MET A 97 -7.48 12.30 5.08
C MET A 97 -8.36 12.53 6.31
N ASN A 98 -9.55 13.10 6.13
CA ASN A 98 -10.52 13.29 7.21
C ASN A 98 -11.56 12.17 7.24
N LEU A 99 -11.35 11.10 6.47
CA LEU A 99 -12.25 9.95 6.38
C LEU A 99 -13.62 10.31 5.78
N VAL A 100 -13.63 11.28 4.87
CA VAL A 100 -14.85 11.66 4.17
C VAL A 100 -14.80 11.14 2.74
N SER A 101 -15.89 10.50 2.30
CA SER A 101 -16.00 10.05 0.92
C SER A 101 -16.12 11.25 -0.02
N LYS A 102 -15.23 11.33 -0.98
CA LYS A 102 -15.27 12.40 -1.99
C LYS A 102 -16.49 12.27 -2.90
N GLU A 103 -16.98 11.06 -3.06
CA GLU A 103 -18.10 10.80 -3.95
C GLU A 103 -19.45 11.14 -3.30
N THR A 104 -19.62 10.76 -2.04
CA THR A 104 -20.92 10.91 -1.37
C THR A 104 -20.95 11.97 -0.29
N GLY A 105 -19.78 12.43 0.17
CA GLY A 105 -19.68 13.36 1.29
C GLY A 105 -19.93 12.73 2.65
N LYS A 106 -20.10 11.42 2.70
CA LYS A 106 -20.38 10.72 3.96
C LYS A 106 -19.12 10.59 4.80
N GLN A 107 -19.30 10.66 6.09
CA GLN A 107 -18.22 10.54 7.07
C GLN A 107 -18.08 9.09 7.50
N TYR A 108 -16.83 8.65 7.55
CA TYR A 108 -16.47 7.32 8.04
C TYR A 108 -15.65 7.45 9.32
N ALA A 109 -15.51 6.36 10.03
CA ALA A 109 -14.67 6.28 11.23
C ALA A 109 -14.10 4.87 11.34
N PHE A 110 -12.96 4.77 12.03
CA PHE A 110 -12.43 3.47 12.41
C PHE A 110 -13.18 2.96 13.63
N LEU A 111 -13.77 1.78 13.49
CA LEU A 111 -14.48 1.10 14.56
C LEU A 111 -13.93 -0.32 14.64
N ASN A 112 -13.28 -0.66 15.73
CA ASN A 112 -12.60 -1.95 15.90
C ASN A 112 -11.63 -2.23 14.75
N SER A 113 -10.84 -1.22 14.39
CA SER A 113 -9.84 -1.27 13.33
C SER A 113 -10.41 -1.40 11.92
N GLU A 114 -11.71 -1.20 11.74
CA GLU A 114 -12.32 -1.21 10.41
C GLU A 114 -13.00 0.12 10.11
N LEU A 115 -12.92 0.51 8.85
CA LEU A 115 -13.58 1.73 8.39
C LEU A 115 -15.07 1.46 8.16
N ARG A 116 -15.89 2.24 8.85
CA ARG A 116 -17.33 2.13 8.73
C ARG A 116 -17.97 3.50 8.60
N GLU A 117 -19.04 3.55 7.83
CA GLU A 117 -19.80 4.78 7.65
C GLU A 117 -20.47 5.15 8.97
N ASN A 118 -20.40 6.44 9.32
CA ASN A 118 -21.10 6.95 10.49
C ASN A 118 -22.60 7.00 10.22
N ASP A 119 -23.36 6.68 11.23
CA ASP A 119 -24.83 6.77 11.15
C ASP A 119 -25.30 8.22 11.15
#